data_55008786263557ef1b0e7c4cbb480f40
#
_entry.id   55008786263557ef1b0e7c4cbb480f40
#
_cell.length_a   1.000
_cell.length_b   1.000
_cell.length_c   1.000
_cell.angle_alpha   90.00
_cell.angle_beta   90.00
_cell.angle_gamma   90.00
#
_symmetry.space_group_name_H-M   'P 1'
#
loop_
_entity.id
_entity.type
_entity.pdbx_description
1 polymer ?
#
loop_
_entity_poly.entity_id
_entity_poly.type
_entity_poly.pdbx_seq_one_letter_code
_entity_poly.pdbx_strand_id
1 'polypeptide(L)'
;MNHNNFIKKYIHEISTEKNVLDVGGGKRFQKWLKEYEPFFKNCNYKTFDFDASEGADIIGDIHKIPLQDNSMDAVICSSVLEHVKNPIVAMKEIYRILKNEGKLFVYIPSIYPYHARKGSYQDYWRFFDDTIPMLFEDFSSFKFIKRGGYFKALFFFLPLQHRFRFIIDPLACFLDFLFKTEKRTTTSGYYIYAIK
;
A
#
# COMPACT_ATOMS: atom_id res chain seq x y z
N MET A 1 -7.93 -12.22 -11.56
CA MET A 1 -7.49 -12.44 -10.15
C MET A 1 -8.20 -11.40 -9.30
N ASN A 2 -8.81 -11.76 -8.18
CA ASN A 2 -9.38 -10.77 -7.27
C ASN A 2 -8.27 -10.14 -6.38
N HIS A 3 -8.58 -9.00 -5.74
CA HIS A 3 -7.57 -8.26 -4.97
C HIS A 3 -7.02 -9.05 -3.76
N ASN A 4 -7.81 -9.91 -3.10
CA ASN A 4 -7.31 -10.74 -1.99
C ASN A 4 -6.26 -11.75 -2.47
N ASN A 5 -6.50 -12.39 -3.61
CA ASN A 5 -5.53 -13.31 -4.21
C ASN A 5 -4.26 -12.58 -4.69
N PHE A 6 -4.41 -11.33 -5.16
CA PHE A 6 -3.27 -10.49 -5.53
C PHE A 6 -2.40 -10.18 -4.30
N ILE A 7 -3.01 -9.70 -3.22
CA ILE A 7 -2.31 -9.40 -1.96
C ILE A 7 -1.60 -10.68 -1.45
N LYS A 8 -2.34 -11.77 -1.28
CA LYS A 8 -1.79 -13.03 -0.77
C LYS A 8 -0.60 -13.52 -1.59
N LYS A 9 -0.72 -13.50 -2.92
CA LYS A 9 0.36 -13.91 -3.82
C LYS A 9 1.62 -13.08 -3.60
N TYR A 10 1.52 -11.75 -3.69
CA TYR A 10 2.69 -10.88 -3.70
C TYR A 10 3.27 -10.63 -2.31
N ILE A 11 2.47 -10.65 -1.25
CA ILE A 11 2.98 -10.64 0.12
C ILE A 11 3.73 -11.95 0.44
N HIS A 12 3.22 -13.09 -0.03
CA HIS A 12 3.96 -14.35 0.11
C HIS A 12 5.28 -14.30 -0.66
N GLU A 13 5.30 -13.76 -1.88
CA GLU A 13 6.51 -13.61 -2.68
C GLU A 13 7.55 -12.67 -2.00
N ILE A 14 7.10 -11.57 -1.39
CA ILE A 14 7.95 -10.68 -0.60
C ILE A 14 8.46 -11.37 0.67
N SER A 15 7.66 -12.18 1.32
CA SER A 15 8.04 -12.85 2.57
C SER A 15 9.15 -13.90 2.40
N THR A 16 9.46 -14.28 1.17
CA THR A 16 10.60 -15.17 0.87
C THR A 16 11.93 -14.42 0.75
N GLU A 17 11.89 -13.08 0.75
CA GLU A 17 13.09 -12.25 0.63
C GLU A 17 13.83 -12.12 1.97
N LYS A 18 15.15 -11.90 1.89
CA LYS A 18 16.02 -11.88 3.10
C LYS A 18 15.82 -10.62 3.93
N ASN A 19 15.82 -9.45 3.31
CA ASN A 19 15.68 -8.15 3.99
C ASN A 19 14.43 -7.44 3.49
N VAL A 20 13.45 -7.28 4.35
CA VAL A 20 12.17 -6.65 4.03
C VAL A 20 11.96 -5.41 4.90
N LEU A 21 11.61 -4.29 4.28
CA LEU A 21 11.24 -3.06 4.97
C LEU A 21 9.74 -2.77 4.79
N ASP A 22 9.03 -2.59 5.90
CA ASP A 22 7.65 -2.12 5.92
C ASP A 22 7.61 -0.62 6.24
N VAL A 23 7.40 0.18 5.22
CA VAL A 23 7.33 1.65 5.29
C VAL A 23 5.96 2.09 5.76
N GLY A 24 5.92 2.92 6.82
CA GLY A 24 4.68 3.29 7.51
C GLY A 24 4.12 2.15 8.37
N GLY A 25 4.96 1.14 8.68
CA GLY A 25 4.54 -0.06 9.38
C GLY A 25 4.32 0.12 10.89
N GLY A 26 4.85 1.19 11.51
CA GLY A 26 4.82 1.37 12.95
C GLY A 26 5.36 0.14 13.68
N LYS A 27 4.62 -0.39 14.67
CA LYS A 27 4.94 -1.71 15.24
C LYS A 27 4.78 -2.80 14.19
N ARG A 28 5.63 -3.82 14.28
CA ARG A 28 5.63 -4.95 13.33
C ARG A 28 4.27 -5.64 13.25
N PHE A 29 3.88 -6.01 12.04
CA PHE A 29 2.67 -6.80 11.75
C PHE A 29 1.39 -6.22 12.33
N GLN A 30 1.16 -4.94 12.09
CA GLN A 30 -0.10 -4.29 12.48
C GLN A 30 -1.18 -4.43 11.39
N LYS A 31 -2.43 -4.21 11.82
CA LYS A 31 -3.60 -4.11 10.94
C LYS A 31 -3.72 -5.35 10.04
N TRP A 32 -3.78 -5.13 8.74
CA TRP A 32 -3.96 -6.17 7.74
C TRP A 32 -2.75 -7.10 7.56
N LEU A 33 -1.52 -6.64 7.86
CA LEU A 33 -0.31 -7.47 7.78
C LEU A 33 -0.22 -8.53 8.88
N LYS A 34 -1.01 -8.41 9.95
CA LYS A 34 -1.00 -9.37 11.06
C LYS A 34 -1.28 -10.81 10.62
N GLU A 35 -2.18 -11.00 9.68
CA GLU A 35 -2.51 -12.34 9.14
C GLU A 35 -1.35 -12.98 8.35
N TYR A 36 -0.40 -12.16 7.85
CA TYR A 36 0.75 -12.60 7.08
C TYR A 36 2.02 -12.80 7.92
N GLU A 37 2.03 -12.41 9.20
CA GLU A 37 3.18 -12.54 10.11
C GLU A 37 3.86 -13.93 10.05
N PRO A 38 3.13 -15.06 9.99
CA PRO A 38 3.73 -16.38 9.94
C PRO A 38 4.64 -16.62 8.72
N PHE A 39 4.43 -15.90 7.62
CA PHE A 39 5.24 -16.03 6.40
C PHE A 39 6.61 -15.35 6.53
N PHE A 40 6.75 -14.35 7.40
CA PHE A 40 7.96 -13.54 7.56
C PHE A 40 8.96 -14.07 8.59
N LYS A 41 8.77 -15.30 9.11
CA LYS A 41 9.60 -15.88 10.18
C LYS A 41 11.09 -16.01 9.82
N ASN A 42 11.40 -16.19 8.54
CA ASN A 42 12.74 -16.45 8.05
C ASN A 42 13.41 -15.22 7.41
N CYS A 43 12.78 -14.05 7.45
CA CYS A 43 13.32 -12.84 6.89
C CYS A 43 13.71 -11.82 7.97
N ASN A 44 14.67 -10.95 7.66
CA ASN A 44 15.00 -9.78 8.45
C ASN A 44 13.98 -8.68 8.14
N TYR A 45 12.80 -8.79 8.78
CA TYR A 45 11.73 -7.83 8.63
C TYR A 45 11.92 -6.67 9.58
N LYS A 46 11.95 -5.45 9.03
CA LYS A 46 12.03 -4.20 9.80
C LYS A 46 10.91 -3.26 9.38
N THR A 47 10.48 -2.43 10.32
CA THR A 47 9.53 -1.36 10.08
C THR A 47 10.23 -0.01 10.06
N PHE A 48 9.70 0.90 9.24
CA PHE A 48 10.15 2.29 9.14
C PHE A 48 8.94 3.21 9.30
N ASP A 49 9.07 4.25 10.11
CA ASP A 49 8.03 5.26 10.29
C ASP A 49 8.64 6.61 10.58
N PHE A 50 7.91 7.70 10.32
CA PHE A 50 8.35 9.06 10.68
C PHE A 50 8.00 9.40 12.13
N ASP A 51 6.98 8.77 12.70
CA ASP A 51 6.50 9.01 14.06
C ASP A 51 7.12 8.01 15.05
N ALA A 52 8.02 8.51 15.88
CA ALA A 52 8.70 7.69 16.89
C ALA A 52 7.72 7.03 17.89
N SER A 53 6.54 7.61 18.09
CA SER A 53 5.51 7.05 18.98
C SER A 53 4.84 5.79 18.43
N GLU A 54 4.92 5.56 17.13
CA GLU A 54 4.37 4.36 16.49
C GLU A 54 5.22 3.10 16.73
N GLY A 55 6.45 3.22 17.27
CA GLY A 55 7.28 2.11 17.71
C GLY A 55 7.89 1.29 16.57
N ALA A 56 8.24 1.95 15.47
CA ALA A 56 8.96 1.34 14.35
C ALA A 56 10.43 1.04 14.71
N ASP A 57 11.05 0.09 13.99
CA ASP A 57 12.46 -0.26 14.16
C ASP A 57 13.40 0.87 13.69
N ILE A 58 12.99 1.64 12.68
CA ILE A 58 13.75 2.74 12.08
C ILE A 58 12.86 3.96 12.02
N ILE A 59 13.34 5.09 12.53
CA ILE A 59 12.61 6.36 12.49
C ILE A 59 13.29 7.29 11.49
N GLY A 60 12.48 7.96 10.64
CA GLY A 60 13.01 8.91 9.65
C GLY A 60 11.97 9.46 8.70
N ASP A 61 12.43 10.33 7.80
CA ASP A 61 11.61 10.88 6.72
C ASP A 61 11.72 10.00 5.47
N ILE A 62 10.58 9.60 4.92
CA ILE A 62 10.52 8.79 3.69
C ILE A 62 11.18 9.47 2.48
N HIS A 63 11.28 10.82 2.48
CA HIS A 63 11.97 11.55 1.42
C HIS A 63 13.51 11.45 1.52
N LYS A 64 14.03 10.88 2.62
CA LYS A 64 15.45 10.60 2.82
C LYS A 64 15.60 9.42 3.80
N ILE A 65 15.35 8.22 3.33
CA ILE A 65 15.39 7.00 4.15
C ILE A 65 16.85 6.74 4.60
N PRO A 66 17.12 6.56 5.93
CA PRO A 66 18.47 6.40 6.47
C PRO A 66 19.01 4.97 6.26
N LEU A 67 18.92 4.48 5.03
CA LEU A 67 19.43 3.19 4.58
C LEU A 67 20.33 3.38 3.36
N GLN A 68 21.28 2.47 3.19
CA GLN A 68 22.17 2.47 2.02
C GLN A 68 21.42 2.11 0.74
N ASP A 69 21.96 2.56 -0.41
CA ASP A 69 21.49 2.15 -1.72
C ASP A 69 21.57 0.63 -1.86
N ASN A 70 20.60 0.05 -2.54
CA ASN A 70 20.55 -1.39 -2.82
C ASN A 70 20.71 -2.28 -1.58
N SER A 71 20.12 -1.89 -0.45
CA SER A 71 20.20 -2.62 0.82
C SER A 71 19.02 -3.55 1.12
N MET A 72 17.86 -3.28 0.52
CA MET A 72 16.64 -4.05 0.75
C MET A 72 16.32 -4.98 -0.43
N ASP A 73 15.94 -6.22 -0.11
CA ASP A 73 15.48 -7.18 -1.12
C ASP A 73 14.00 -6.93 -1.46
N ALA A 74 13.22 -6.46 -0.49
CA ALA A 74 11.83 -6.04 -0.74
C ALA A 74 11.38 -4.90 0.18
N VAL A 75 10.37 -4.15 -0.29
CA VAL A 75 9.70 -3.07 0.45
C VAL A 75 8.19 -3.26 0.37
N ILE A 76 7.51 -3.01 1.50
CA ILE A 76 6.05 -2.86 1.58
C ILE A 76 5.79 -1.39 1.92
N CYS A 77 4.86 -0.74 1.19
CA CYS A 77 4.46 0.65 1.44
C CYS A 77 2.94 0.75 1.26
N SER A 78 2.21 0.67 2.36
CA SER A 78 0.74 0.57 2.33
C SER A 78 0.07 1.71 3.06
N SER A 79 -0.71 2.53 2.35
CA SER A 79 -1.39 3.72 2.90
C SER A 79 -0.41 4.71 3.54
N VAL A 80 0.62 5.09 2.79
CA VAL A 80 1.65 6.04 3.20
C VAL A 80 1.77 7.19 2.22
N LEU A 81 1.76 6.89 0.91
CA LEU A 81 2.04 7.90 -0.12
C LEU A 81 1.01 9.03 -0.17
N GLU A 82 -0.20 8.78 0.29
CA GLU A 82 -1.25 9.81 0.44
C GLU A 82 -0.94 10.82 1.56
N HIS A 83 -0.09 10.43 2.50
CA HIS A 83 0.25 11.22 3.69
C HIS A 83 1.58 11.97 3.58
N VAL A 84 2.32 11.80 2.49
CA VAL A 84 3.61 12.45 2.28
C VAL A 84 3.49 13.67 1.39
N LYS A 85 4.34 14.69 1.62
CA LYS A 85 4.29 15.94 0.84
C LYS A 85 4.62 15.72 -0.63
N ASN A 86 5.59 14.85 -0.92
CA ASN A 86 6.03 14.57 -2.28
C ASN A 86 6.16 13.06 -2.52
N PRO A 87 5.09 12.40 -3.02
CA PRO A 87 5.11 10.96 -3.24
C PRO A 87 6.10 10.53 -4.33
N ILE A 88 6.46 11.40 -5.29
CA ILE A 88 7.45 11.09 -6.32
C ILE A 88 8.84 10.95 -5.69
N VAL A 89 9.24 11.89 -4.81
CA VAL A 89 10.52 11.80 -4.10
C VAL A 89 10.54 10.58 -3.18
N ALA A 90 9.44 10.29 -2.48
CA ALA A 90 9.32 9.10 -1.65
C ALA A 90 9.50 7.81 -2.46
N MET A 91 8.92 7.71 -3.65
CA MET A 91 9.09 6.56 -4.54
C MET A 91 10.52 6.43 -5.05
N LYS A 92 11.22 7.53 -5.36
CA LYS A 92 12.64 7.50 -5.74
C LYS A 92 13.53 7.02 -4.60
N GLU A 93 13.23 7.38 -3.36
CA GLU A 93 13.96 6.86 -2.19
C GLU A 93 13.69 5.36 -1.96
N ILE A 94 12.45 4.91 -2.10
CA ILE A 94 12.13 3.48 -2.08
C ILE A 94 12.89 2.73 -3.18
N TYR A 95 12.91 3.28 -4.40
CA TYR A 95 13.68 2.72 -5.51
C TYR A 95 15.19 2.67 -5.20
N ARG A 96 15.76 3.73 -4.62
CA ARG A 96 17.18 3.80 -4.27
C ARG A 96 17.59 2.68 -3.32
N ILE A 97 16.82 2.44 -2.26
CA ILE A 97 17.14 1.42 -1.25
C ILE A 97 16.90 -0.01 -1.71
N LEU A 98 16.04 -0.23 -2.70
CA LEU A 98 15.82 -1.56 -3.28
C LEU A 98 17.06 -2.00 -4.07
N LYS A 99 17.40 -3.27 -3.96
CA LYS A 99 18.40 -3.94 -4.81
C LYS A 99 17.88 -4.09 -6.24
N ASN A 100 18.78 -4.35 -7.19
CA ASN A 100 18.37 -4.82 -8.52
C ASN A 100 17.49 -6.06 -8.36
N GLU A 101 16.42 -6.17 -9.15
CA GLU A 101 15.36 -7.18 -9.03
C GLU A 101 14.61 -7.14 -7.68
N GLY A 102 14.83 -6.10 -6.88
CA GLY A 102 14.12 -5.90 -5.60
C GLY A 102 12.62 -5.67 -5.82
N LYS A 103 11.82 -6.15 -4.88
CA LYS A 103 10.37 -6.22 -4.97
C LYS A 103 9.70 -5.12 -4.16
N LEU A 104 8.66 -4.53 -4.72
CA LEU A 104 7.87 -3.50 -4.03
C LEU A 104 6.39 -3.86 -4.06
N PHE A 105 5.74 -3.82 -2.89
CA PHE A 105 4.29 -3.89 -2.78
C PHE A 105 3.75 -2.56 -2.24
N VAL A 106 2.81 -1.96 -2.95
CA VAL A 106 2.20 -0.67 -2.57
C VAL A 106 0.69 -0.80 -2.54
N TYR A 107 0.06 -0.14 -1.56
CA TYR A 107 -1.35 0.22 -1.62
C TYR A 107 -1.49 1.74 -1.54
N ILE A 108 -2.26 2.32 -2.46
CA ILE A 108 -2.61 3.74 -2.51
C ILE A 108 -4.12 3.93 -2.67
N PRO A 109 -4.73 4.89 -1.94
CA PRO A 109 -6.15 5.20 -2.08
C PRO A 109 -6.44 6.03 -3.34
N SER A 110 -7.63 5.80 -3.91
CA SER A 110 -8.20 6.62 -4.97
C SER A 110 -9.41 7.38 -4.43
N ILE A 111 -10.62 6.91 -4.69
CA ILE A 111 -11.82 7.54 -4.14
C ILE A 111 -12.01 7.02 -2.71
N TYR A 112 -11.56 7.81 -1.75
CA TYR A 112 -11.54 7.47 -0.34
C TYR A 112 -11.75 8.72 0.55
N PRO A 113 -12.48 8.61 1.68
CA PRO A 113 -12.70 9.74 2.60
C PRO A 113 -11.38 10.32 3.13
N TYR A 114 -11.40 11.61 3.45
CA TYR A 114 -10.32 12.27 4.18
C TYR A 114 -10.08 11.57 5.53
N HIS A 115 -8.83 11.27 5.85
CA HIS A 115 -8.49 10.47 7.03
C HIS A 115 -7.15 10.85 7.69
N ALA A 116 -6.81 12.13 7.65
CA ALA A 116 -5.67 12.64 8.42
C ALA A 116 -5.83 12.35 9.92
N ARG A 117 -4.73 12.18 10.61
CA ARG A 117 -4.68 12.00 12.06
C ARG A 117 -4.06 13.24 12.69
N LYS A 118 -4.88 14.02 13.42
CA LYS A 118 -4.42 15.23 14.10
C LYS A 118 -3.23 14.93 15.02
N GLY A 119 -2.14 15.68 14.87
CA GLY A 119 -0.91 15.51 15.65
C GLY A 119 0.04 14.45 15.14
N SER A 120 -0.30 13.72 14.09
CA SER A 120 0.54 12.69 13.47
C SER A 120 0.70 12.98 11.98
N TYR A 121 -0.21 12.60 11.11
CA TYR A 121 -0.05 12.74 9.66
C TYR A 121 -1.19 13.53 9.02
N GLN A 122 -0.86 14.20 7.92
CA GLN A 122 -1.81 14.88 7.03
C GLN A 122 -2.33 13.91 5.97
N ASP A 123 -3.27 14.35 5.12
CA ASP A 123 -3.85 13.55 4.05
C ASP A 123 -3.89 14.44 2.79
N TYR A 124 -2.88 14.27 1.91
CA TYR A 124 -2.62 15.19 0.81
C TYR A 124 -3.14 14.66 -0.52
N TRP A 125 -3.07 13.32 -0.79
CA TRP A 125 -3.18 12.80 -2.14
C TRP A 125 -4.25 11.74 -2.30
N ARG A 126 -4.83 11.71 -3.49
CA ARG A 126 -5.61 10.61 -4.05
C ARG A 126 -5.05 10.27 -5.42
N PHE A 127 -4.91 8.99 -5.71
CA PHE A 127 -4.22 8.51 -6.89
C PHE A 127 -5.21 7.92 -7.89
N PHE A 128 -4.96 8.10 -9.17
CA PHE A 128 -5.79 7.62 -10.27
C PHE A 128 -4.96 6.79 -11.26
N ASP A 129 -5.63 6.16 -12.23
CA ASP A 129 -5.00 5.25 -13.20
C ASP A 129 -3.72 5.87 -13.82
N ASP A 130 -3.76 7.16 -14.20
CA ASP A 130 -2.65 7.85 -14.88
C ASP A 130 -1.48 8.22 -13.93
N THR A 131 -1.70 8.25 -12.61
CA THR A 131 -0.62 8.53 -11.66
C THR A 131 0.26 7.32 -11.39
N ILE A 132 -0.26 6.10 -11.64
CA ILE A 132 0.50 4.87 -11.38
C ILE A 132 1.73 4.78 -12.28
N PRO A 133 1.66 4.92 -13.63
CA PRO A 133 2.84 4.92 -14.47
C PRO A 133 3.88 5.97 -14.08
N MET A 134 3.45 7.17 -13.64
CA MET A 134 4.37 8.22 -13.17
C MET A 134 5.15 7.83 -11.92
N LEU A 135 4.45 7.21 -10.94
CA LEU A 135 5.09 6.80 -9.69
C LEU A 135 6.06 5.62 -9.85
N PHE A 136 5.86 4.82 -10.89
CA PHE A 136 6.62 3.60 -11.15
C PHE A 136 7.48 3.70 -12.41
N GLU A 137 7.79 4.91 -12.91
CA GLU A 137 8.53 5.13 -14.16
C GLU A 137 9.95 4.54 -14.13
N ASP A 138 10.59 4.50 -12.96
CA ASP A 138 11.95 3.98 -12.78
C ASP A 138 11.97 2.43 -12.64
N PHE A 139 10.82 1.77 -12.40
CA PHE A 139 10.74 0.32 -12.17
C PHE A 139 10.74 -0.45 -13.49
N SER A 140 11.45 -1.59 -13.54
CA SER A 140 11.55 -2.44 -14.74
C SER A 140 10.19 -3.03 -15.15
N SER A 141 9.34 -3.30 -14.16
CA SER A 141 7.97 -3.76 -14.41
C SER A 141 7.06 -3.48 -13.20
N PHE A 142 5.77 -3.28 -13.47
CA PHE A 142 4.76 -3.24 -12.43
C PHE A 142 3.44 -3.85 -12.91
N LYS A 143 2.66 -4.32 -11.94
CA LYS A 143 1.29 -4.83 -12.13
C LYS A 143 0.42 -4.26 -11.04
N PHE A 144 -0.81 -3.91 -11.36
CA PHE A 144 -1.75 -3.44 -10.36
C PHE A 144 -3.14 -4.03 -10.51
N ILE A 145 -3.92 -3.95 -9.44
CA ILE A 145 -5.33 -4.32 -9.41
C ILE A 145 -6.11 -3.29 -8.61
N LYS A 146 -7.33 -3.01 -9.05
CA LYS A 146 -8.25 -2.10 -8.38
C LYS A 146 -8.88 -2.75 -7.15
N ARG A 147 -9.05 -1.96 -6.09
CA ARG A 147 -9.78 -2.36 -4.88
C ARG A 147 -11.27 -2.09 -5.05
N GLY A 148 -11.98 -2.98 -5.74
CA GLY A 148 -13.39 -2.82 -6.09
C GLY A 148 -13.63 -1.76 -7.16
N GLY A 149 -14.89 -1.57 -7.51
CA GLY A 149 -15.35 -0.60 -8.49
C GLY A 149 -16.06 0.61 -7.86
N TYR A 150 -17.00 1.15 -8.61
CA TYR A 150 -17.76 2.36 -8.26
C TYR A 150 -18.54 2.21 -6.95
N PHE A 151 -19.31 1.12 -6.80
CA PHE A 151 -20.13 0.93 -5.61
C PHE A 151 -19.29 0.71 -4.36
N LYS A 152 -18.16 0.00 -4.47
CA LYS A 152 -17.22 -0.14 -3.37
C LYS A 152 -16.64 1.19 -2.93
N ALA A 153 -16.27 2.07 -3.86
CA ALA A 153 -15.79 3.41 -3.56
C ALA A 153 -16.91 4.29 -2.95
N LEU A 154 -18.11 4.27 -3.55
CA LEU A 154 -19.25 5.06 -3.07
C LEU A 154 -19.65 4.69 -1.63
N PHE A 155 -19.66 3.41 -1.31
CA PHE A 155 -20.12 2.94 0.00
C PHE A 155 -19.16 3.30 1.14
N PHE A 156 -17.91 3.67 0.86
CA PHE A 156 -17.02 4.25 1.86
C PHE A 156 -17.52 5.59 2.43
N PHE A 157 -18.36 6.31 1.70
CA PHE A 157 -18.94 7.59 2.14
C PHE A 157 -20.27 7.45 2.89
N LEU A 158 -20.81 6.23 3.02
CA LEU A 158 -22.04 6.01 3.77
C LEU A 158 -21.77 6.16 5.28
N PRO A 159 -22.66 6.86 6.02
CA PRO A 159 -22.57 6.92 7.46
C PRO A 159 -22.65 5.51 8.06
N LEU A 160 -21.89 5.27 9.13
CA LEU A 160 -21.85 3.99 9.85
C LEU A 160 -21.39 2.78 8.99
N GLN A 161 -20.76 3.02 7.83
CA GLN A 161 -20.31 1.94 6.94
C GLN A 161 -19.41 0.90 7.66
N HIS A 162 -18.59 1.32 8.62
CA HIS A 162 -17.75 0.42 9.40
C HIS A 162 -18.57 -0.57 10.25
N ARG A 163 -19.70 -0.12 10.81
CA ARG A 163 -20.57 -0.94 11.65
C ARG A 163 -21.34 -1.99 10.84
N PHE A 164 -21.70 -1.66 9.60
CA PHE A 164 -22.49 -2.52 8.71
C PHE A 164 -21.66 -3.13 7.58
N ARG A 165 -20.35 -3.14 7.72
CA ARG A 165 -19.41 -3.59 6.69
C ARG A 165 -19.70 -5.01 6.20
N PHE A 166 -20.15 -5.89 7.08
CA PHE A 166 -20.46 -7.29 6.75
C PHE A 166 -21.65 -7.44 5.77
N ILE A 167 -22.53 -6.42 5.66
CA ILE A 167 -23.60 -6.36 4.66
C ILE A 167 -23.20 -5.49 3.47
N ILE A 168 -22.61 -4.32 3.75
CA ILE A 168 -22.28 -3.30 2.75
C ILE A 168 -21.22 -3.81 1.77
N ASP A 169 -20.18 -4.49 2.25
CA ASP A 169 -19.10 -4.97 1.41
C ASP A 169 -19.54 -6.04 0.40
N PRO A 170 -20.29 -7.09 0.78
CA PRO A 170 -20.82 -8.06 -0.18
C PRO A 170 -21.78 -7.43 -1.19
N LEU A 171 -22.66 -6.51 -0.74
CA LEU A 171 -23.59 -5.80 -1.63
C LEU A 171 -22.83 -4.94 -2.65
N ALA A 172 -21.82 -4.17 -2.20
CA ALA A 172 -20.99 -3.37 -3.08
C ALA A 172 -20.27 -4.24 -4.13
N CYS A 173 -19.68 -5.35 -3.71
CA CYS A 173 -19.03 -6.30 -4.62
C CYS A 173 -20.02 -6.91 -5.63
N PHE A 174 -21.21 -7.26 -5.19
CA PHE A 174 -22.27 -7.78 -6.07
C PHE A 174 -22.70 -6.74 -7.11
N LEU A 175 -22.92 -5.49 -6.71
CA LEU A 175 -23.28 -4.40 -7.61
C LEU A 175 -22.13 -4.07 -8.58
N ASP A 176 -20.89 -4.03 -8.11
CA ASP A 176 -19.71 -3.85 -8.95
C ASP A 176 -19.59 -4.94 -10.02
N PHE A 177 -19.85 -6.19 -9.65
CA PHE A 177 -19.89 -7.32 -10.57
C PHE A 177 -21.04 -7.20 -11.59
N LEU A 178 -22.27 -6.94 -11.11
CA LEU A 178 -23.48 -6.85 -11.95
C LEU A 178 -23.35 -5.75 -13.01
N PHE A 179 -22.85 -4.57 -12.61
CA PHE A 179 -22.69 -3.41 -13.49
C PHE A 179 -21.30 -3.32 -14.13
N LYS A 180 -20.41 -4.31 -13.91
CA LYS A 180 -19.04 -4.38 -14.45
C LYS A 180 -18.22 -3.11 -14.16
N THR A 181 -18.46 -2.48 -13.01
CA THR A 181 -17.83 -1.20 -12.68
C THR A 181 -16.35 -1.34 -12.32
N GLU A 182 -15.87 -2.52 -11.99
CA GLU A 182 -14.45 -2.83 -11.78
C GLU A 182 -13.58 -2.55 -13.02
N LYS A 183 -14.18 -2.53 -14.21
CA LYS A 183 -13.51 -2.20 -15.47
C LYS A 183 -13.40 -0.69 -15.73
N ARG A 184 -14.08 0.12 -14.93
CA ARG A 184 -14.08 1.58 -15.04
C ARG A 184 -12.92 2.17 -14.26
N THR A 185 -12.67 3.48 -14.44
CA THR A 185 -11.62 4.20 -13.73
C THR A 185 -11.90 4.42 -12.23
N THR A 186 -13.17 4.35 -11.82
CA THR A 186 -13.58 4.57 -10.43
C THR A 186 -13.27 3.37 -9.56
N THR A 187 -12.46 3.56 -8.53
CA THR A 187 -12.09 2.54 -7.53
C THR A 187 -11.80 3.19 -6.18
N SER A 188 -11.80 2.42 -5.11
CA SER A 188 -11.39 2.93 -3.79
C SER A 188 -9.87 3.00 -3.60
N GLY A 189 -9.10 2.34 -4.46
CA GLY A 189 -7.63 2.35 -4.40
C GLY A 189 -7.01 1.26 -5.27
N TYR A 190 -5.69 1.17 -5.20
CA TYR A 190 -4.89 0.27 -6.02
C TYR A 190 -3.91 -0.53 -5.16
N TYR A 191 -3.84 -1.83 -5.40
CA TYR A 191 -2.74 -2.67 -4.97
C TYR A 191 -1.78 -2.83 -6.15
N ILE A 192 -0.51 -2.55 -5.92
CA ILE A 192 0.53 -2.51 -6.95
C ILE A 192 1.68 -3.37 -6.50
N TYR A 193 2.24 -4.15 -7.41
CA TYR A 193 3.46 -4.91 -7.24
C TYR A 193 4.43 -4.52 -8.35
N ALA A 194 5.66 -4.18 -7.99
CA ALA A 194 6.69 -3.73 -8.91
C ALA A 194 8.03 -4.41 -8.65
N ILE A 195 8.88 -4.43 -9.68
CA ILE A 195 10.26 -4.94 -9.65
C ILE A 195 11.18 -3.83 -10.13
N LYS A 196 12.26 -3.58 -9.37
CA LYS A 196 13.31 -2.62 -9.71
C LYS A 196 14.13 -3.05 -10.91
#